data_b5a875ae8cbfc45efe554dd5718d7581
#
_entry.id   b5a875ae8cbfc45efe554dd5718d7581
#
_cell.length_a   1.000
_cell.length_b   1.000
_cell.length_c   1.000
_cell.angle_alpha   90.00
_cell.angle_beta   90.00
_cell.angle_gamma   90.00
#
_symmetry.space_group_name_H-M   'P 1'
#
loop_
_entity.id
_entity.type
_entity.pdbx_description
1 polymer ?
#
loop_
_entity_poly.entity_id
_entity_poly.type
_entity_poly.pdbx_seq_one_letter_code
_entity_poly.pdbx_strand_id
1 'polypeptide(L)'
;MILKTFAILVVAAALEVGGDALVRLGLAGSAYWLAAGGITLFAYGIFVNQSGFDFNRLMGIYIAIFFVVSQAISLVLFKQVPDDRIILGGGFIVTGGLLIMVMS
;
A
#
# COMPACT_ATOMS: atom_id res chain seq x y z
N MET A 1 13.71 -4.45 -15.48
CA MET A 1 13.49 -5.35 -14.34
C MET A 1 13.04 -4.63 -13.09
N ILE A 2 13.85 -3.70 -12.60
CA ILE A 2 13.49 -2.96 -11.38
C ILE A 2 12.25 -2.12 -11.57
N LEU A 3 12.08 -1.50 -12.74
CA LEU A 3 10.90 -0.71 -13.05
C LEU A 3 9.64 -1.55 -13.06
N LYS A 4 9.72 -2.76 -13.63
CA LYS A 4 8.57 -3.65 -13.66
C LYS A 4 8.16 -4.07 -12.25
N THR A 5 9.13 -4.44 -11.42
CA THR A 5 8.86 -4.83 -10.05
C THR A 5 8.30 -3.66 -9.24
N PHE A 6 8.87 -2.47 -9.41
CA PHE A 6 8.39 -1.27 -8.75
C PHE A 6 6.94 -0.99 -9.15
N ALA A 7 6.63 -1.10 -10.45
CA ALA A 7 5.26 -0.89 -10.94
C ALA A 7 4.29 -1.89 -10.34
N ILE A 8 4.70 -3.16 -10.23
CA ILE A 8 3.86 -4.19 -9.61
C ILE A 8 3.56 -3.82 -8.15
N LEU A 9 4.57 -3.37 -7.42
CA LEU A 9 4.39 -3.01 -6.01
C LEU A 9 3.51 -1.78 -5.83
N VAL A 10 3.63 -0.79 -6.73
CA VAL A 10 2.77 0.40 -6.69
C VAL A 10 1.32 0.02 -6.95
N VAL A 11 1.07 -0.82 -7.97
CA VAL A 11 -0.29 -1.28 -8.27
C VAL A 11 -0.84 -2.10 -7.12
N ALA A 12 -0.01 -2.98 -6.53
CA ALA A 12 -0.43 -3.77 -5.37
C ALA A 12 -0.81 -2.86 -4.20
N ALA A 13 0.00 -1.82 -3.95
CA ALA A 13 -0.30 -0.87 -2.87
C ALA A 13 -1.61 -0.14 -3.13
N ALA A 14 -1.86 0.26 -4.37
CA ALA A 14 -3.13 0.91 -4.72
C ALA A 14 -4.32 -0.03 -4.49
N LEU A 15 -4.16 -1.31 -4.83
CA LEU A 15 -5.21 -2.31 -4.59
C LEU A 15 -5.45 -2.50 -3.09
N GLU A 16 -4.40 -2.59 -2.31
CA GLU A 16 -4.54 -2.79 -0.87
C GLU A 16 -5.17 -1.58 -0.19
N VAL A 17 -4.63 -0.39 -0.44
CA VAL A 17 -5.16 0.82 0.17
C VAL A 17 -6.58 1.10 -0.33
N GLY A 18 -6.82 0.90 -1.64
CA GLY A 18 -8.15 1.07 -2.21
C GLY A 18 -9.15 0.09 -1.63
N GLY A 19 -8.73 -1.19 -1.47
CA GLY A 19 -9.58 -2.20 -0.84
C GLY A 19 -9.90 -1.86 0.61
N ASP A 20 -8.90 -1.41 1.37
CA ASP A 20 -9.12 -0.97 2.74
C ASP A 20 -10.09 0.21 2.80
N ALA A 21 -9.95 1.16 1.88
CA ALA A 21 -10.86 2.31 1.83
C ALA A 21 -12.29 1.87 1.55
N LEU A 22 -12.47 0.90 0.64
CA LEU A 22 -13.79 0.35 0.34
C LEU A 22 -14.40 -0.35 1.56
N VAL A 23 -13.58 -1.11 2.30
CA VAL A 23 -14.04 -1.75 3.53
C VAL A 23 -14.48 -0.69 4.55
N ARG A 24 -13.70 0.38 4.69
CA ARG A 24 -14.06 1.46 5.60
C ARG A 24 -15.39 2.10 5.23
N LEU A 25 -15.60 2.35 3.93
CA LEU A 25 -16.87 2.88 3.45
C LEU A 25 -18.03 1.91 3.71
N GLY A 26 -17.76 0.61 3.53
CA GLY A 26 -18.76 -0.42 3.77
C GLY A 26 -19.17 -0.51 5.23
N LEU A 27 -18.22 -0.40 6.14
CA LEU A 27 -18.51 -0.39 7.57
C LEU A 27 -19.34 0.82 8.00
N ALA A 28 -19.22 1.92 7.25
CA ALA A 28 -19.97 3.14 7.53
C ALA A 28 -21.42 3.06 7.06
N GLY A 29 -21.76 2.17 6.12
CA GLY A 29 -23.15 2.16 5.66
C GLY A 29 -23.62 1.07 4.73
N SER A 30 -22.77 0.47 3.90
CA SER A 30 -23.26 -0.41 2.84
C SER A 30 -22.47 -1.71 2.72
N ALA A 31 -23.17 -2.84 2.85
CA ALA A 31 -22.55 -4.15 2.67
C ALA A 31 -21.98 -4.34 1.25
N TYR A 32 -22.50 -3.62 0.28
CA TYR A 32 -22.00 -3.68 -1.09
C TYR A 32 -20.51 -3.28 -1.15
N TRP A 33 -20.15 -2.20 -0.44
CA TRP A 33 -18.77 -1.74 -0.42
C TRP A 33 -17.86 -2.70 0.35
N LEU A 34 -18.39 -3.39 1.35
CA LEU A 34 -17.63 -4.43 2.05
C LEU A 34 -17.23 -5.56 1.10
N ALA A 35 -18.18 -6.02 0.28
CA ALA A 35 -17.91 -7.08 -0.68
C ALA A 35 -16.87 -6.62 -1.72
N ALA A 36 -17.04 -5.40 -2.24
CA ALA A 36 -16.10 -4.85 -3.22
C ALA A 36 -14.70 -4.73 -2.63
N GLY A 37 -14.59 -4.26 -1.38
CA GLY A 37 -13.31 -4.14 -0.69
C GLY A 37 -12.66 -5.49 -0.45
N GLY A 38 -13.44 -6.47 -0.04
CA GLY A 38 -12.93 -7.83 0.18
C GLY A 38 -12.38 -8.46 -1.09
N ILE A 39 -13.08 -8.29 -2.21
CA ILE A 39 -12.62 -8.81 -3.50
C ILE A 39 -11.32 -8.10 -3.92
N THR A 40 -11.26 -6.78 -3.73
CA THR A 40 -10.07 -6.00 -4.08
C THR A 40 -8.86 -6.43 -3.25
N LEU A 41 -9.06 -6.66 -1.94
CA LEU A 41 -7.98 -7.12 -1.07
C LEU A 41 -7.50 -8.52 -1.42
N PHE A 42 -8.42 -9.40 -1.84
CA PHE A 42 -8.03 -10.73 -2.29
C PHE A 42 -7.18 -10.64 -3.56
N ALA A 43 -7.58 -9.81 -4.51
CA ALA A 43 -6.81 -9.58 -5.73
C ALA A 43 -5.43 -9.00 -5.42
N TYR A 44 -5.36 -8.08 -4.46
CA TYR A 44 -4.08 -7.54 -3.99
C TYR A 44 -3.14 -8.65 -3.52
N GLY A 45 -3.66 -9.56 -2.68
CA GLY A 45 -2.84 -10.62 -2.13
C GLY A 45 -2.23 -11.52 -3.19
N ILE A 46 -3.00 -11.84 -4.22
CA ILE A 46 -2.50 -12.61 -5.34
C ILE A 46 -1.44 -11.83 -6.12
N PHE A 47 -1.74 -10.58 -6.40
CA PHE A 47 -0.91 -9.74 -7.26
C PHE A 47 0.45 -9.42 -6.64
N VAL A 48 0.46 -9.03 -5.37
CA VAL A 48 1.70 -8.61 -4.69
C VAL A 48 2.69 -9.76 -4.57
N ASN A 49 2.19 -10.98 -4.43
CA ASN A 49 3.05 -12.14 -4.28
C ASN A 49 3.67 -12.61 -5.58
N GLN A 50 3.34 -11.95 -6.69
CA GLN A 50 3.95 -12.23 -8.00
C GLN A 50 5.12 -11.30 -8.29
N SER A 51 5.58 -10.53 -7.31
CA SER A 51 6.64 -9.52 -7.51
C SER A 51 8.01 -10.11 -7.82
N GLY A 52 8.27 -11.36 -7.42
CA GLY A 52 9.56 -11.99 -7.63
C GLY A 52 10.54 -11.85 -6.48
N PHE A 53 10.20 -11.05 -5.46
CA PHE A 53 11.02 -10.96 -4.26
C PHE A 53 10.71 -12.10 -3.29
N ASP A 54 11.70 -12.48 -2.48
CA ASP A 54 11.41 -13.35 -1.34
C ASP A 54 10.58 -12.57 -0.31
N PHE A 55 9.88 -13.32 0.54
CA PHE A 55 8.88 -12.72 1.41
C PHE A 55 9.47 -11.63 2.33
N ASN A 56 10.65 -11.89 2.90
CA ASN A 56 11.27 -10.91 3.81
C ASN A 56 11.54 -9.58 3.12
N ARG A 57 12.16 -9.64 1.93
CA ARG A 57 12.47 -8.42 1.18
C ARG A 57 11.23 -7.73 0.68
N LEU A 58 10.28 -8.54 0.20
CA LEU A 58 9.00 -8.00 -0.28
C LEU A 58 8.34 -7.16 0.79
N MET A 59 8.23 -7.68 2.00
CA MET A 59 7.54 -6.96 3.07
C MET A 59 8.24 -5.64 3.40
N GLY A 60 9.57 -5.65 3.48
CA GLY A 60 10.31 -4.43 3.81
C GLY A 60 10.18 -3.35 2.73
N ILE A 61 10.39 -3.72 1.48
CA ILE A 61 10.31 -2.77 0.36
C ILE A 61 8.86 -2.30 0.16
N TYR A 62 7.93 -3.24 0.25
CA TYR A 62 6.53 -2.96 0.01
C TYR A 62 5.96 -1.97 1.01
N ILE A 63 6.34 -2.07 2.29
CA ILE A 63 5.84 -1.18 3.33
C ILE A 63 6.15 0.29 2.99
N ALA A 64 7.34 0.57 2.43
CA ALA A 64 7.69 1.92 2.04
C ALA A 64 6.78 2.44 0.92
N ILE A 65 6.54 1.61 -0.09
CA ILE A 65 5.67 1.97 -1.21
C ILE A 65 4.23 2.11 -0.72
N PHE A 66 3.78 1.17 0.09
CA PHE A 66 2.45 1.19 0.67
C PHE A 66 2.20 2.47 1.45
N PHE A 67 3.16 2.88 2.26
CA PHE A 67 3.01 4.10 3.06
C PHE A 67 2.79 5.32 2.17
N VAL A 68 3.61 5.49 1.13
CA VAL A 68 3.49 6.64 0.22
C VAL A 68 2.14 6.63 -0.50
N VAL A 69 1.74 5.47 -1.03
CA VAL A 69 0.47 5.32 -1.74
C VAL A 69 -0.70 5.59 -0.78
N SER A 70 -0.60 5.09 0.46
CA SER A 70 -1.67 5.28 1.44
C SER A 70 -1.85 6.75 1.81
N GLN A 71 -0.76 7.51 1.90
CA GLN A 71 -0.87 8.94 2.17
C GLN A 71 -1.51 9.69 1.00
N ALA A 72 -1.17 9.32 -0.23
CA ALA A 72 -1.78 9.93 -1.40
C ALA A 72 -3.29 9.67 -1.44
N ILE A 73 -3.70 8.43 -1.19
CA ILE A 73 -5.13 8.08 -1.20
C ILE A 73 -5.87 8.71 -0.02
N SER A 74 -5.24 8.75 1.15
CA SER A 74 -5.81 9.40 2.33
C SER A 74 -6.08 10.87 2.07
N LEU A 75 -5.17 11.55 1.40
CA LEU A 75 -5.35 12.95 1.04
C LEU A 75 -6.50 13.13 0.05
N VAL A 76 -6.56 12.29 -0.97
CA VAL A 76 -7.55 12.43 -2.05
C VAL A 76 -8.95 12.01 -1.60
N LEU A 77 -9.07 10.83 -0.96
CA LEU A 77 -10.38 10.28 -0.60
C LEU A 77 -10.91 10.79 0.73
N PHE A 78 -10.04 10.90 1.73
CA PHE A 78 -10.46 11.28 3.08
C PHE A 78 -10.06 12.69 3.46
N LYS A 79 -9.35 13.37 2.58
CA LYS A 79 -8.90 14.76 2.78
C LYS A 79 -8.10 14.93 4.05
N GLN A 80 -7.31 13.92 4.39
CA GLN A 80 -6.47 13.94 5.57
C GLN A 80 -5.05 14.33 5.17
N VAL A 81 -4.59 15.46 5.67
CA VAL A 81 -3.24 15.94 5.41
C VAL A 81 -2.31 15.36 6.46
N PRO A 82 -1.15 14.78 6.06
CA PRO A 82 -0.23 14.23 7.04
C PRO A 82 0.32 15.31 7.95
N ASP A 83 0.30 15.04 9.25
CA ASP A 83 0.89 15.94 10.24
C ASP A 83 2.40 15.67 10.40
N ASP A 84 3.05 16.43 11.30
CA ASP A 84 4.49 16.31 11.49
C ASP A 84 4.91 14.91 11.94
N ARG A 85 4.09 14.24 12.74
CA ARG A 85 4.39 12.89 13.23
C ARG A 85 4.38 11.88 12.10
N ILE A 86 3.41 12.01 11.20
CA ILE A 86 3.30 11.10 10.03
C ILE A 86 4.45 11.37 9.09
N ILE A 87 4.81 12.62 8.88
CA ILE A 87 5.93 12.96 7.99
C ILE A 87 7.23 12.42 8.56
N LEU A 88 7.49 12.64 9.85
CA LEU A 88 8.71 12.17 10.47
C LEU A 88 8.80 10.64 10.49
N GLY A 89 7.76 9.98 11.00
CA GLY A 89 7.72 8.51 11.03
C GLY A 89 7.74 7.90 9.65
N GLY A 90 7.03 8.53 8.72
CA GLY A 90 7.02 8.10 7.32
C GLY A 90 8.38 8.21 6.66
N GLY A 91 9.16 9.23 7.03
CA GLY A 91 10.53 9.37 6.56
C GLY A 91 11.39 8.17 6.95
N PHE A 92 11.23 7.68 8.18
CA PHE A 92 11.94 6.48 8.62
C PHE A 92 11.47 5.24 7.87
N ILE A 93 10.16 5.10 7.65
CA ILE A 93 9.61 3.97 6.92
C ILE A 93 10.16 3.92 5.50
N VAL A 94 10.12 5.05 4.79
CA VAL A 94 10.58 5.12 3.41
C VAL A 94 12.09 4.89 3.34
N THR A 95 12.85 5.49 4.25
CA THR A 95 14.29 5.30 4.30
C THR A 95 14.64 3.83 4.54
N GLY A 96 13.96 3.18 5.47
CA GLY A 96 14.17 1.76 5.75
C GLY A 96 13.90 0.89 4.54
N GLY A 97 12.80 1.13 3.84
CA GLY A 97 12.46 0.38 2.63
C GLY A 97 13.45 0.60 1.51
N LEU A 98 13.93 1.83 1.34
CA LEU A 98 14.95 2.13 0.34
C LEU A 98 16.27 1.44 0.65
N LEU A 99 16.64 1.39 1.93
CA LEU A 99 17.86 0.67 2.34
C LEU A 99 17.77 -0.81 1.99
N ILE A 100 16.65 -1.45 2.25
CA ILE A 100 16.46 -2.86 1.91
C ILE A 100 16.59 -3.06 0.40
N MET A 101 15.98 -2.18 -0.39
CA MET A 101 16.02 -2.29 -1.84
C MET A 101 17.42 -2.10 -2.40
N VAL A 102 18.14 -1.07 -1.91
CA VAL A 102 19.48 -0.74 -2.42
C VAL A 102 20.51 -1.79 -1.99
N MET A 103 20.39 -2.33 -0.79
CA MET A 103 21.34 -3.31 -0.26
C MET A 103 21.01 -4.73 -0.67
N SER A 104 19.97 -4.94 -1.43
CA SER A 104 19.61 -6.27 -1.96
C SER A 104 20.26 -6.54 -3.34
#